data_4d2d8403c66638ef042a11f63a1501ae
#
_entry.id   4d2d8403c66638ef042a11f63a1501ae
#
_cell.length_a   1.000
_cell.length_b   1.000
_cell.length_c   1.000
_cell.angle_alpha   90.00
_cell.angle_beta   90.00
_cell.angle_gamma   90.00
#
_symmetry.space_group_name_H-M   'P 1'
#
loop_
_entity.id
_entity.type
_entity.pdbx_description
1 polymer ?
#
loop_
_entity_poly.entity_id
_entity_poly.type
_entity_poly.pdbx_seq_one_letter_code
_entity_poly.pdbx_strand_id
1 'polypeptide(L)'
;MKRMRLYLLCLLVLSLQIVPYRAFAFGLEVGVGYWMQSPSGHFAFNSNGLTGTDLDLKSDLQYNTQYQPYARIKAELPLFLPNIYLMATPMSFDGTGQKNIAINFGGQTFNANTPFESKLNLNHYDLAFYYSLPFLKNATLDVLNVEFGINGRVIDFQARVNQPTTDVSASKTLTIPVPMVYFGIQVKPVKDISIEAEARGIAYSSDSYFDIIGRAKLIIYGPAFISAGYRYEAVRIDQSGVKADVNFNGPLVELGLSF
;
A
#
# COMPACT_ATOMS: atom_id res chain seq x y z
N MET A 1 -8.50 1.71 32.63
CA MET A 1 -7.81 2.12 31.39
C MET A 1 -8.58 1.84 30.10
N LYS A 2 -9.21 0.67 29.86
CA LYS A 2 -9.98 0.36 28.64
C LYS A 2 -11.22 1.27 28.45
N ARG A 3 -11.96 1.58 29.50
CA ARG A 3 -13.16 2.45 29.43
C ARG A 3 -12.81 3.92 29.11
N MET A 4 -11.69 4.42 29.61
CA MET A 4 -11.23 5.80 29.33
C MET A 4 -10.84 5.99 27.85
N ARG A 5 -10.26 4.97 27.21
CA ARG A 5 -9.94 4.99 25.76
C ARG A 5 -11.19 5.00 24.89
N LEU A 6 -12.26 4.31 25.32
CA LEU A 6 -13.52 4.29 24.60
C LEU A 6 -14.21 5.67 24.65
N TYR A 7 -14.20 6.35 25.82
CA TYR A 7 -14.73 7.71 25.95
C TYR A 7 -13.93 8.75 25.18
N LEU A 8 -12.60 8.59 25.09
CA LEU A 8 -11.76 9.47 24.26
C LEU A 8 -12.08 9.29 22.76
N LEU A 9 -12.30 8.05 22.31
CA LEU A 9 -12.69 7.76 20.93
C LEU A 9 -14.07 8.33 20.60
N CYS A 10 -15.05 8.18 21.49
CA CYS A 10 -16.39 8.75 21.35
C CYS A 10 -16.37 10.28 21.38
N LEU A 11 -15.54 10.90 22.23
CA LEU A 11 -15.35 12.36 22.27
C LEU A 11 -14.67 12.89 21.01
N LEU A 12 -13.71 12.15 20.43
CA LEU A 12 -13.07 12.50 19.15
C LEU A 12 -14.07 12.45 18.00
N VAL A 13 -14.94 11.45 17.97
CA VAL A 13 -16.00 11.30 16.96
C VAL A 13 -17.09 12.38 17.15
N LEU A 14 -17.42 12.74 18.39
CA LEU A 14 -18.41 13.80 18.67
C LEU A 14 -17.87 15.21 18.36
N SER A 15 -16.57 15.46 18.54
CA SER A 15 -15.96 16.77 18.25
C SER A 15 -15.87 17.08 16.75
N LEU A 16 -15.93 16.07 15.89
CA LEU A 16 -16.04 16.26 14.44
C LEU A 16 -17.39 16.81 13.97
N GLN A 17 -18.40 16.85 14.84
CA GLN A 17 -19.76 17.34 14.48
C GLN A 17 -19.92 18.86 14.64
N ILE A 18 -18.92 19.60 15.15
CA ILE A 18 -19.04 21.02 15.49
C ILE A 18 -18.15 21.90 14.59
N VAL A 19 -18.02 21.57 13.32
CA VAL A 19 -17.44 22.51 12.35
C VAL A 19 -18.61 23.24 11.65
N PRO A 20 -18.71 24.58 11.76
CA PRO A 20 -19.77 25.32 11.09
C PRO A 20 -19.66 25.15 9.57
N TYR A 21 -20.74 24.71 8.96
CA TYR A 21 -20.90 24.35 7.53
C TYR A 21 -20.77 25.52 6.53
N ARG A 22 -20.07 26.59 6.88
CA ARG A 22 -19.93 27.74 5.98
C ARG A 22 -18.51 28.31 6.06
N ALA A 23 -17.72 28.08 5.02
CA ALA A 23 -16.85 29.08 4.42
C ALA A 23 -15.72 28.60 3.47
N PHE A 24 -15.43 27.32 3.30
CA PHE A 24 -14.49 26.92 2.25
C PHE A 24 -14.99 25.62 1.63
N ALA A 25 -14.91 25.50 0.30
CA ALA A 25 -15.16 24.24 -0.40
C ALA A 25 -14.00 23.27 -0.04
N PHE A 26 -14.10 22.68 1.14
CA PHE A 26 -13.18 21.68 1.64
C PHE A 26 -13.86 20.31 1.49
N GLY A 27 -13.32 19.48 0.60
CA GLY A 27 -13.76 18.11 0.47
C GLY A 27 -12.90 17.20 1.36
N LEU A 28 -13.53 16.34 2.15
CA LEU A 28 -12.84 15.36 2.97
C LEU A 28 -13.41 13.97 2.71
N GLU A 29 -12.55 13.04 2.35
CA GLU A 29 -12.90 11.63 2.21
C GLU A 29 -11.99 10.79 3.09
N VAL A 30 -12.59 9.94 3.92
CA VAL A 30 -11.88 9.00 4.80
C VAL A 30 -12.40 7.60 4.51
N GLY A 31 -11.49 6.67 4.25
CA GLY A 31 -11.82 5.27 3.99
C GLY A 31 -10.95 4.33 4.82
N VAL A 32 -11.56 3.23 5.25
CA VAL A 32 -10.88 2.09 5.86
C VAL A 32 -11.37 0.81 5.20
N GLY A 33 -10.48 -0.11 4.95
CA GLY A 33 -10.83 -1.31 4.21
C GLY A 33 -9.88 -2.47 4.44
N TYR A 34 -10.11 -3.52 3.68
CA TYR A 34 -9.24 -4.69 3.61
C TYR A 34 -8.81 -4.93 2.17
N TRP A 35 -7.55 -5.26 2.02
CA TRP A 35 -6.96 -5.69 0.76
C TRP A 35 -6.47 -7.12 0.89
N MET A 36 -6.92 -8.01 -0.02
CA MET A 36 -6.43 -9.37 -0.16
C MET A 36 -5.12 -9.35 -0.93
N GLN A 37 -3.99 -9.50 -0.22
CA GLN A 37 -2.64 -9.39 -0.76
C GLN A 37 -2.12 -10.78 -1.15
N SER A 38 -2.13 -11.09 -2.44
CA SER A 38 -1.54 -12.33 -2.98
C SER A 38 -0.11 -12.05 -3.48
N PRO A 39 0.94 -12.53 -2.77
CA PRO A 39 2.32 -12.31 -3.16
C PRO A 39 2.72 -13.22 -4.32
N SER A 40 3.64 -12.75 -5.19
CA SER A 40 4.28 -13.57 -6.22
C SER A 40 5.61 -12.95 -6.64
N GLY A 41 6.50 -13.75 -7.26
CA GLY A 41 7.79 -13.29 -7.74
C GLY A 41 8.96 -13.77 -6.88
N HIS A 42 10.12 -13.16 -7.07
CA HIS A 42 11.40 -13.64 -6.57
C HIS A 42 12.11 -12.56 -5.76
N PHE A 43 12.88 -13.02 -4.77
CA PHE A 43 13.65 -12.16 -3.90
C PHE A 43 15.00 -12.81 -3.55
N ALA A 44 16.10 -12.05 -3.64
CA ALA A 44 17.44 -12.47 -3.23
C ALA A 44 18.10 -11.37 -2.40
N PHE A 45 18.94 -11.76 -1.45
CA PHE A 45 19.72 -10.84 -0.62
C PHE A 45 21.19 -11.21 -0.60
N ASN A 46 22.01 -10.44 -1.32
CA ASN A 46 23.47 -10.56 -1.38
C ASN A 46 24.09 -9.82 -0.19
N SER A 47 25.03 -10.40 0.48
CA SER A 47 25.79 -9.76 1.56
C SER A 47 27.11 -10.45 1.80
N ASN A 48 28.11 -9.72 2.33
CA ASN A 48 29.42 -10.24 2.71
C ASN A 48 30.15 -11.04 1.60
N GLY A 49 29.99 -10.63 0.33
CA GLY A 49 30.58 -11.31 -0.82
C GLY A 49 29.89 -12.62 -1.25
N LEU A 50 28.82 -13.02 -0.56
CA LEU A 50 27.97 -14.13 -0.96
C LEU A 50 26.82 -13.66 -1.82
N THR A 51 26.65 -14.30 -2.98
CA THR A 51 25.48 -14.11 -3.82
C THR A 51 24.28 -14.80 -3.16
N GLY A 52 23.22 -14.05 -2.92
CA GLY A 52 21.97 -14.57 -2.36
C GLY A 52 21.30 -15.56 -3.31
N THR A 53 20.69 -16.58 -2.75
CA THR A 53 19.86 -17.51 -3.50
C THR A 53 18.57 -16.79 -3.88
N ASP A 54 18.15 -16.93 -5.14
CA ASP A 54 16.86 -16.42 -5.62
C ASP A 54 15.73 -17.29 -5.05
N LEU A 55 14.85 -16.68 -4.25
CA LEU A 55 13.79 -17.36 -3.53
C LEU A 55 12.43 -16.90 -4.05
N ASP A 56 11.64 -17.83 -4.59
CA ASP A 56 10.27 -17.59 -4.98
C ASP A 56 9.36 -17.46 -3.75
N LEU A 57 8.51 -16.41 -3.73
CA LEU A 57 7.65 -16.10 -2.58
C LEU A 57 6.64 -17.20 -2.28
N LYS A 58 6.11 -17.88 -3.30
CA LYS A 58 5.10 -18.94 -3.15
C LYS A 58 5.69 -20.33 -2.98
N SER A 59 6.57 -20.74 -3.89
CA SER A 59 7.06 -22.11 -3.91
C SER A 59 8.18 -22.37 -2.88
N ASP A 60 9.08 -21.40 -2.66
CA ASP A 60 10.22 -21.55 -1.77
C ASP A 60 9.92 -21.04 -0.36
N LEU A 61 9.34 -19.84 -0.23
CA LEU A 61 9.01 -19.22 1.06
C LEU A 61 7.62 -19.62 1.57
N GLN A 62 6.77 -20.19 0.71
CA GLN A 62 5.40 -20.65 1.01
C GLN A 62 4.50 -19.53 1.59
N TYR A 63 4.68 -18.29 1.09
CA TYR A 63 3.83 -17.19 1.50
C TYR A 63 2.42 -17.36 0.95
N ASN A 64 1.46 -17.29 1.86
CA ASN A 64 0.04 -17.34 1.55
C ASN A 64 -0.53 -15.95 1.33
N THR A 65 -1.67 -15.89 0.67
CA THR A 65 -2.48 -14.68 0.55
C THR A 65 -2.86 -14.17 1.94
N GLN A 66 -2.63 -12.88 2.18
CA GLN A 66 -2.97 -12.21 3.45
C GLN A 66 -4.12 -11.23 3.26
N TYR A 67 -4.95 -11.06 4.29
CA TYR A 67 -6.01 -10.07 4.36
C TYR A 67 -5.58 -8.98 5.33
N GLN A 68 -5.12 -7.84 4.81
CA GLN A 68 -4.58 -6.77 5.63
C GLN A 68 -5.48 -5.53 5.58
N PRO A 69 -5.69 -4.85 6.73
CA PRO A 69 -6.42 -3.59 6.73
C PRO A 69 -5.60 -2.50 6.03
N TYR A 70 -6.26 -1.53 5.42
CA TYR A 70 -5.64 -0.28 4.97
C TYR A 70 -6.54 0.90 5.32
N ALA A 71 -5.97 2.09 5.34
CA ALA A 71 -6.72 3.31 5.57
C ALA A 71 -6.23 4.42 4.64
N ARG A 72 -7.15 5.32 4.24
CA ARG A 72 -6.82 6.47 3.41
C ARG A 72 -7.62 7.71 3.80
N ILE A 73 -7.05 8.86 3.50
CA ILE A 73 -7.67 10.17 3.67
C ILE A 73 -7.35 10.99 2.42
N LYS A 74 -8.37 11.56 1.78
CA LYS A 74 -8.22 12.58 0.73
C LYS A 74 -8.81 13.88 1.25
N ALA A 75 -8.07 14.98 1.10
CA ALA A 75 -8.51 16.31 1.44
C ALA A 75 -8.40 17.21 0.22
N GLU A 76 -9.55 17.69 -0.28
CA GLU A 76 -9.59 18.69 -1.35
C GLU A 76 -9.52 20.09 -0.73
N LEU A 77 -8.46 20.82 -1.06
CA LEU A 77 -8.18 22.14 -0.49
C LEU A 77 -8.65 23.25 -1.43
N PRO A 78 -9.09 24.39 -0.88
CA PRO A 78 -9.58 25.49 -1.67
C PRO A 78 -8.46 26.21 -2.42
N LEU A 79 -8.87 26.96 -3.47
CA LEU A 79 -8.01 27.81 -4.27
C LEU A 79 -6.90 27.05 -5.02
N PHE A 80 -5.65 27.51 -4.89
CA PHE A 80 -4.48 26.99 -5.57
C PHE A 80 -3.62 26.10 -4.68
N LEU A 81 -4.10 25.71 -3.51
CA LEU A 81 -3.40 24.75 -2.67
C LEU A 81 -3.50 23.35 -3.29
N PRO A 82 -2.43 22.57 -3.28
CA PRO A 82 -2.51 21.18 -3.69
C PRO A 82 -3.39 20.39 -2.73
N ASN A 83 -4.21 19.52 -3.26
CA ASN A 83 -4.96 18.53 -2.49
C ASN A 83 -3.99 17.56 -1.83
N ILE A 84 -4.43 16.94 -0.74
CA ILE A 84 -3.61 16.01 0.04
C ILE A 84 -4.25 14.62 0.01
N TYR A 85 -3.45 13.60 -0.21
CA TYR A 85 -3.83 12.21 -0.08
C TYR A 85 -2.85 11.47 0.83
N LEU A 86 -3.37 10.89 1.90
CA LEU A 86 -2.64 10.02 2.83
C LEU A 86 -3.16 8.60 2.70
N MET A 87 -2.26 7.62 2.69
CA MET A 87 -2.64 6.20 2.74
C MET A 87 -1.64 5.41 3.58
N ALA A 88 -2.15 4.48 4.38
CA ALA A 88 -1.37 3.52 5.14
C ALA A 88 -1.75 2.10 4.72
N THR A 89 -0.76 1.31 4.33
CA THR A 89 -0.92 -0.06 3.85
C THR A 89 0.03 -1.00 4.61
N PRO A 90 -0.42 -1.68 5.64
CA PRO A 90 0.31 -2.81 6.22
C PRO A 90 0.46 -3.95 5.22
N MET A 91 1.65 -4.55 5.19
CA MET A 91 1.95 -5.75 4.38
C MET A 91 2.90 -6.64 5.16
N SER A 92 2.44 -7.81 5.57
CA SER A 92 3.24 -8.77 6.34
C SER A 92 2.95 -10.18 5.87
N PHE A 93 3.99 -10.89 5.50
CA PHE A 93 3.95 -12.28 5.04
C PHE A 93 4.91 -13.11 5.87
N ASP A 94 4.52 -14.32 6.18
CA ASP A 94 5.34 -15.34 6.83
C ASP A 94 5.09 -16.70 6.19
N GLY A 95 6.10 -17.57 6.31
CA GLY A 95 6.01 -18.92 5.79
C GLY A 95 7.16 -19.81 6.27
N THR A 96 6.96 -21.12 6.11
CA THR A 96 7.97 -22.13 6.39
C THR A 96 8.29 -22.87 5.11
N GLY A 97 9.49 -22.64 4.60
CA GLY A 97 10.00 -23.25 3.37
C GLY A 97 11.03 -24.32 3.64
N GLN A 98 11.37 -25.05 2.58
CA GLN A 98 12.46 -26.01 2.54
C GLN A 98 12.99 -26.12 1.11
N LYS A 99 14.33 -26.15 0.93
CA LYS A 99 14.96 -26.40 -0.38
C LYS A 99 15.92 -27.59 -0.29
N ASN A 100 16.09 -28.27 -1.40
CA ASN A 100 17.03 -29.40 -1.54
C ASN A 100 18.47 -28.94 -1.80
N ILE A 101 18.73 -27.66 -1.85
CA ILE A 101 20.04 -27.01 -1.96
C ILE A 101 20.27 -26.08 -0.78
N ALA A 102 21.52 -25.79 -0.47
CA ALA A 102 21.85 -24.76 0.50
C ALA A 102 21.41 -23.37 0.00
N ILE A 103 20.91 -22.55 0.90
CA ILE A 103 20.42 -21.20 0.61
C ILE A 103 21.39 -20.19 1.18
N ASN A 104 21.81 -19.24 0.36
CA ASN A 104 22.54 -18.06 0.81
C ASN A 104 21.57 -16.89 0.95
N PHE A 105 21.50 -16.30 2.14
CA PHE A 105 20.64 -15.15 2.42
C PHE A 105 21.31 -14.25 3.46
N GLY A 106 21.48 -12.97 3.15
CA GLY A 106 22.04 -11.98 4.07
C GLY A 106 23.44 -12.28 4.59
N GLY A 107 24.29 -12.96 3.79
CA GLY A 107 25.66 -13.35 4.17
C GLY A 107 25.74 -14.58 5.08
N GLN A 108 24.65 -15.32 5.25
CA GLN A 108 24.58 -16.60 5.94
C GLN A 108 24.22 -17.72 4.95
N THR A 109 24.69 -18.92 5.23
CA THR A 109 24.34 -20.14 4.47
C THR A 109 23.43 -21.01 5.34
N PHE A 110 22.26 -21.34 4.82
CA PHE A 110 21.25 -22.19 5.43
C PHE A 110 21.35 -23.59 4.83
N ASN A 111 21.22 -24.62 5.65
CA ASN A 111 21.45 -26.01 5.23
C ASN A 111 20.33 -26.50 4.28
N ALA A 112 20.74 -27.29 3.28
CA ALA A 112 19.82 -28.00 2.40
C ALA A 112 18.96 -29.00 3.18
N ASN A 113 17.77 -29.31 2.66
CA ASN A 113 16.82 -30.28 3.21
C ASN A 113 16.40 -30.01 4.68
N THR A 114 16.59 -28.80 5.16
CA THR A 114 16.24 -28.39 6.51
C THR A 114 15.20 -27.28 6.42
N PRO A 115 14.04 -27.37 7.09
CA PRO A 115 13.03 -26.32 7.10
C PRO A 115 13.58 -25.01 7.64
N PHE A 116 13.15 -23.89 7.04
CA PHE A 116 13.43 -22.56 7.50
C PHE A 116 12.16 -21.72 7.57
N GLU A 117 12.10 -20.85 8.54
CA GLU A 117 11.03 -19.86 8.70
C GLU A 117 11.46 -18.57 8.03
N SER A 118 10.53 -17.88 7.37
CA SER A 118 10.79 -16.59 6.75
C SER A 118 9.68 -15.59 7.06
N LYS A 119 10.06 -14.31 7.10
CA LYS A 119 9.14 -13.19 7.29
C LYS A 119 9.53 -12.03 6.38
N LEU A 120 8.53 -11.43 5.73
CA LEU A 120 8.67 -10.26 4.88
C LEU A 120 7.62 -9.22 5.28
N ASN A 121 8.08 -8.04 5.73
CA ASN A 121 7.23 -6.88 5.96
C ASN A 121 7.57 -5.80 4.92
N LEU A 122 6.53 -5.17 4.37
CA LEU A 122 6.60 -4.08 3.38
C LEU A 122 5.58 -3.00 3.73
N ASN A 123 5.41 -2.74 5.04
CA ASN A 123 4.46 -1.70 5.47
C ASN A 123 4.84 -0.38 4.83
N HIS A 124 3.87 0.31 4.25
CA HIS A 124 4.17 1.60 3.63
C HIS A 124 3.12 2.65 3.91
N TYR A 125 3.59 3.91 3.86
CA TYR A 125 2.81 5.11 4.11
C TYR A 125 3.03 6.06 2.96
N ASP A 126 1.94 6.53 2.37
CA ASP A 126 1.92 7.45 1.24
C ASP A 126 1.46 8.83 1.67
N LEU A 127 2.13 9.84 1.13
CA LEU A 127 1.70 11.23 1.16
C LEU A 127 1.76 11.76 -0.27
N ALA A 128 0.61 12.04 -0.87
CA ALA A 128 0.55 12.68 -2.17
C ALA A 128 0.03 14.13 -2.05
N PHE A 129 0.65 15.00 -2.85
CA PHE A 129 0.16 16.33 -3.18
C PHE A 129 -0.26 16.33 -4.64
N TYR A 130 -1.53 16.67 -4.91
CA TYR A 130 -2.06 16.57 -6.26
C TYR A 130 -3.02 17.72 -6.61
N TYR A 131 -3.22 17.93 -7.88
CA TYR A 131 -4.20 18.87 -8.41
C TYR A 131 -5.22 18.11 -9.25
N SER A 132 -6.49 18.54 -9.15
CA SER A 132 -7.54 18.16 -10.09
C SER A 132 -7.54 19.12 -11.27
N LEU A 133 -7.92 18.66 -12.47
CA LEU A 133 -8.07 19.50 -13.65
C LEU A 133 -9.46 20.22 -13.61
N PRO A 134 -9.53 21.46 -13.15
CA PRO A 134 -10.83 22.11 -12.87
C PRO A 134 -11.65 22.36 -14.13
N PHE A 135 -10.99 22.58 -15.29
CA PHE A 135 -11.71 22.79 -16.54
C PHE A 135 -12.43 21.51 -17.02
N LEU A 136 -11.90 20.31 -16.77
CA LEU A 136 -12.57 19.06 -17.08
C LEU A 136 -13.77 18.83 -16.18
N LYS A 137 -13.58 19.02 -14.88
CA LYS A 137 -14.65 18.90 -13.89
C LYS A 137 -15.85 19.82 -14.22
N ASN A 138 -15.57 21.08 -14.57
CA ASN A 138 -16.60 22.04 -14.96
C ASN A 138 -17.22 21.73 -16.32
N ALA A 139 -16.42 21.36 -17.34
CA ALA A 139 -16.92 21.06 -18.69
C ALA A 139 -17.80 19.80 -18.73
N THR A 140 -17.58 18.87 -17.80
CA THR A 140 -18.33 17.61 -17.73
C THR A 140 -19.40 17.61 -16.62
N LEU A 141 -19.69 18.75 -16.01
CA LEU A 141 -20.63 18.87 -14.91
C LEU A 141 -20.36 17.88 -13.77
N ASP A 142 -19.11 17.81 -13.32
CA ASP A 142 -18.59 16.92 -12.28
C ASP A 142 -18.59 15.40 -12.64
N VAL A 143 -18.88 15.05 -13.90
CA VAL A 143 -18.86 13.63 -14.33
C VAL A 143 -17.43 13.09 -14.38
N LEU A 144 -16.46 13.88 -14.89
CA LEU A 144 -15.06 13.46 -15.03
C LEU A 144 -14.14 14.33 -14.18
N ASN A 145 -13.34 13.69 -13.33
CA ASN A 145 -12.23 14.32 -12.62
C ASN A 145 -10.93 13.59 -12.96
N VAL A 146 -9.89 14.35 -13.29
CA VAL A 146 -8.53 13.84 -13.52
C VAL A 146 -7.59 14.53 -12.56
N GLU A 147 -6.76 13.77 -11.89
CA GLU A 147 -5.83 14.19 -10.86
C GLU A 147 -4.40 13.86 -11.28
N PHE A 148 -3.45 14.73 -10.97
CA PHE A 148 -2.04 14.49 -11.16
C PHE A 148 -1.22 15.18 -10.06
N GLY A 149 -0.11 14.56 -9.67
CA GLY A 149 0.72 15.08 -8.59
C GLY A 149 1.96 14.26 -8.33
N ILE A 150 2.51 14.47 -7.16
CA ILE A 150 3.66 13.74 -6.64
C ILE A 150 3.26 12.98 -5.37
N ASN A 151 3.83 11.81 -5.19
CA ASN A 151 3.64 10.98 -4.00
C ASN A 151 4.99 10.65 -3.37
N GLY A 152 5.11 10.83 -2.07
CA GLY A 152 6.20 10.29 -1.28
C GLY A 152 5.73 9.05 -0.56
N ARG A 153 6.35 7.89 -0.82
CA ARG A 153 6.11 6.64 -0.11
C ARG A 153 7.26 6.35 0.84
N VAL A 154 6.97 6.06 2.09
CA VAL A 154 7.95 5.53 3.04
C VAL A 154 7.63 4.07 3.29
N ILE A 155 8.60 3.19 2.97
CA ILE A 155 8.48 1.75 3.16
C ILE A 155 9.27 1.34 4.40
N ASP A 156 8.60 0.67 5.33
CA ASP A 156 9.24 -0.03 6.44
C ASP A 156 9.45 -1.49 6.02
N PHE A 157 10.66 -1.74 5.49
CA PHE A 157 11.06 -3.03 4.96
C PHE A 157 11.75 -3.86 6.03
N GLN A 158 11.30 -5.10 6.21
CA GLN A 158 11.98 -6.10 7.01
C GLN A 158 11.91 -7.45 6.32
N ALA A 159 13.07 -8.07 6.07
CA ALA A 159 13.16 -9.46 5.64
C ALA A 159 13.96 -10.26 6.67
N ARG A 160 13.48 -11.44 7.02
CA ARG A 160 14.15 -12.37 7.94
C ARG A 160 14.01 -13.79 7.44
N VAL A 161 15.13 -14.56 7.55
CA VAL A 161 15.14 -16.02 7.40
C VAL A 161 15.76 -16.60 8.65
N ASN A 162 15.18 -17.66 9.18
CA ASN A 162 15.60 -18.34 10.41
C ASN A 162 15.51 -19.85 10.20
N GLN A 163 16.57 -20.57 10.55
CA GLN A 163 16.61 -22.04 10.54
C GLN A 163 16.84 -22.54 11.96
N PRO A 164 15.78 -22.81 12.74
CA PRO A 164 15.88 -23.09 14.18
C PRO A 164 16.74 -24.33 14.49
N THR A 165 16.71 -25.35 13.63
CA THR A 165 17.43 -26.61 13.82
C THR A 165 18.97 -26.42 13.81
N THR A 166 19.46 -25.38 13.13
CA THR A 166 20.92 -25.10 13.00
C THR A 166 21.32 -23.82 13.72
N ASP A 167 20.38 -23.11 14.35
CA ASP A 167 20.57 -21.81 15.00
C ASP A 167 21.15 -20.74 14.06
N VAL A 168 20.83 -20.84 12.75
CA VAL A 168 21.27 -19.87 11.75
C VAL A 168 20.13 -18.90 11.45
N SER A 169 20.41 -17.60 11.52
CA SER A 169 19.43 -16.57 11.17
C SER A 169 20.08 -15.41 10.44
N ALA A 170 19.33 -14.80 9.52
CA ALA A 170 19.70 -13.56 8.86
C ALA A 170 18.49 -12.62 8.79
N SER A 171 18.73 -11.33 8.95
CA SER A 171 17.67 -10.31 8.84
C SER A 171 18.22 -9.03 8.25
N LYS A 172 17.32 -8.30 7.57
CA LYS A 172 17.57 -6.96 7.04
C LYS A 172 16.37 -6.07 7.35
N THR A 173 16.64 -4.90 7.91
CA THR A 173 15.62 -3.86 8.15
C THR A 173 16.08 -2.57 7.50
N LEU A 174 15.20 -1.91 6.77
CA LEU A 174 15.47 -0.65 6.06
C LEU A 174 14.21 0.22 6.08
N THR A 175 14.40 1.53 6.18
CA THR A 175 13.35 2.50 5.89
C THR A 175 13.70 3.16 4.56
N ILE A 176 12.82 2.99 3.56
CA ILE A 176 13.11 3.38 2.17
C ILE A 176 12.11 4.46 1.75
N PRO A 177 12.56 5.71 1.55
CA PRO A 177 11.75 6.73 0.92
C PRO A 177 11.75 6.55 -0.61
N VAL A 178 10.58 6.53 -1.22
CA VAL A 178 10.39 6.37 -2.66
C VAL A 178 9.56 7.55 -3.19
N PRO A 179 10.14 8.47 -3.96
CA PRO A 179 9.40 9.49 -4.67
C PRO A 179 8.69 8.86 -5.88
N MET A 180 7.42 9.20 -6.10
CA MET A 180 6.61 8.65 -7.19
C MET A 180 5.79 9.75 -7.85
N VAL A 181 5.37 9.54 -9.09
CA VAL A 181 4.31 10.32 -9.72
C VAL A 181 2.97 9.76 -9.27
N TYR A 182 2.00 10.62 -9.03
CA TYR A 182 0.61 10.28 -8.75
C TYR A 182 -0.30 10.67 -9.91
N PHE A 183 -1.17 9.77 -10.31
CA PHE A 183 -2.23 10.01 -11.27
C PHE A 183 -3.54 9.40 -10.76
N GLY A 184 -4.66 10.11 -10.96
CA GLY A 184 -5.99 9.66 -10.61
C GLY A 184 -7.00 10.02 -11.69
N ILE A 185 -8.01 9.18 -11.85
CA ILE A 185 -9.18 9.44 -12.67
C ILE A 185 -10.43 8.97 -11.94
N GLN A 186 -11.46 9.79 -11.95
CA GLN A 186 -12.77 9.47 -11.40
C GLN A 186 -13.84 9.78 -12.42
N VAL A 187 -14.75 8.84 -12.63
CA VAL A 187 -15.94 9.01 -13.46
C VAL A 187 -17.18 8.79 -12.58
N LYS A 188 -18.09 9.78 -12.56
CA LYS A 188 -19.37 9.73 -11.84
C LYS A 188 -20.52 9.62 -12.85
N PRO A 189 -20.88 8.42 -13.33
CA PRO A 189 -21.94 8.26 -14.31
C PRO A 189 -23.32 8.67 -13.76
N VAL A 190 -23.51 8.56 -12.44
CA VAL A 190 -24.67 9.04 -11.69
C VAL A 190 -24.20 9.58 -10.33
N LYS A 191 -25.06 10.36 -9.66
CA LYS A 191 -24.73 11.08 -8.43
C LYS A 191 -24.10 10.21 -7.34
N ASP A 192 -24.59 9.00 -7.16
CA ASP A 192 -24.23 8.14 -6.02
C ASP A 192 -23.21 7.05 -6.37
N ILE A 193 -22.80 6.97 -7.64
CA ILE A 193 -21.84 5.95 -8.12
C ILE A 193 -20.64 6.66 -8.74
N SER A 194 -19.42 6.25 -8.32
CA SER A 194 -18.19 6.62 -9.00
C SER A 194 -17.33 5.39 -9.31
N ILE A 195 -16.63 5.48 -10.44
CA ILE A 195 -15.58 4.55 -10.84
C ILE A 195 -14.28 5.32 -10.76
N GLU A 196 -13.32 4.79 -10.02
CA GLU A 196 -12.06 5.46 -9.72
C GLU A 196 -10.89 4.57 -10.11
N ALA A 197 -9.87 5.16 -10.70
CA ALA A 197 -8.57 4.51 -10.89
C ALA A 197 -7.47 5.45 -10.40
N GLU A 198 -6.50 4.90 -9.68
CA GLU A 198 -5.33 5.59 -9.16
C GLU A 198 -4.09 4.83 -9.54
N ALA A 199 -3.04 5.56 -9.88
CA ALA A 199 -1.72 5.00 -10.14
C ALA A 199 -0.65 5.83 -9.44
N ARG A 200 0.29 5.14 -8.82
CA ARG A 200 1.53 5.70 -8.29
C ARG A 200 2.69 4.94 -8.91
N GLY A 201 3.74 5.64 -9.28
CA GLY A 201 4.86 4.92 -9.86
C GLY A 201 6.10 5.75 -10.07
N ILE A 202 7.21 5.02 -10.14
CA ILE A 202 8.51 5.51 -10.57
C ILE A 202 9.22 4.39 -11.31
N ALA A 203 10.01 4.76 -12.32
CA ALA A 203 10.95 3.86 -12.97
C ALA A 203 12.26 4.62 -13.19
N TYR A 204 13.38 4.03 -12.81
CA TYR A 204 14.71 4.57 -13.00
C TYR A 204 15.71 3.43 -13.24
N SER A 205 16.36 3.42 -14.40
CA SER A 205 17.25 2.33 -14.84
C SER A 205 16.54 0.98 -14.86
N SER A 206 17.03 0.00 -14.09
CA SER A 206 16.42 -1.34 -13.93
C SER A 206 15.35 -1.40 -12.83
N ASP A 207 15.26 -0.36 -12.00
CA ASP A 207 14.36 -0.35 -10.85
C ASP A 207 13.02 0.28 -11.20
N SER A 208 11.96 -0.27 -10.67
CA SER A 208 10.63 0.30 -10.83
C SER A 208 9.72 -0.06 -9.66
N TYR A 209 8.80 0.84 -9.35
CA TYR A 209 7.74 0.61 -8.41
C TYR A 209 6.44 1.17 -8.97
N PHE A 210 5.43 0.32 -9.10
CA PHE A 210 4.09 0.69 -9.57
C PHE A 210 3.03 0.20 -8.60
N ASP A 211 2.04 1.03 -8.32
CA ASP A 211 0.88 0.73 -7.48
C ASP A 211 -0.36 1.26 -8.19
N ILE A 212 -1.26 0.38 -8.60
CA ILE A 212 -2.46 0.70 -9.37
C ILE A 212 -3.67 0.19 -8.59
N ILE A 213 -4.64 1.07 -8.38
CA ILE A 213 -5.90 0.77 -7.68
C ILE A 213 -7.05 1.15 -8.59
N GLY A 214 -7.96 0.22 -8.87
CA GLY A 214 -9.24 0.48 -9.51
C GLY A 214 -10.38 0.13 -8.57
N ARG A 215 -11.39 1.01 -8.41
CA ARG A 215 -12.55 0.73 -7.55
C ARG A 215 -13.84 1.33 -8.08
N ALA A 216 -14.95 0.70 -7.74
CA ALA A 216 -16.29 1.26 -7.86
C ALA A 216 -16.75 1.64 -6.45
N LYS A 217 -17.28 2.87 -6.28
CA LYS A 217 -17.77 3.41 -5.02
C LYS A 217 -19.26 3.74 -5.16
N LEU A 218 -20.02 3.40 -4.13
CA LEU A 218 -21.44 3.67 -4.00
C LEU A 218 -21.69 4.46 -2.71
N ILE A 219 -22.32 5.64 -2.83
CA ILE A 219 -22.85 6.38 -1.69
C ILE A 219 -24.11 5.66 -1.20
N ILE A 220 -24.14 5.30 0.07
CA ILE A 220 -25.23 4.49 0.65
C ILE A 220 -26.24 5.40 1.36
N TYR A 221 -25.74 6.31 2.21
CA TYR A 221 -26.58 7.23 2.98
C TYR A 221 -25.75 8.42 3.47
N GLY A 222 -26.23 9.65 3.21
CA GLY A 222 -25.50 10.87 3.57
C GLY A 222 -24.08 10.87 3.03
N PRO A 223 -23.06 11.04 3.87
CA PRO A 223 -21.66 10.97 3.45
C PRO A 223 -21.11 9.53 3.38
N ALA A 224 -21.86 8.51 3.86
CA ALA A 224 -21.35 7.16 3.97
C ALA A 224 -21.29 6.44 2.60
N PHE A 225 -20.17 5.78 2.32
CA PHE A 225 -19.99 4.99 1.11
C PHE A 225 -19.42 3.60 1.39
N ILE A 226 -19.65 2.71 0.44
CA ILE A 226 -18.94 1.44 0.29
C ILE A 226 -18.21 1.45 -1.05
N SER A 227 -17.03 0.85 -1.11
CA SER A 227 -16.36 0.59 -2.38
C SER A 227 -15.79 -0.81 -2.45
N ALA A 228 -15.66 -1.32 -3.68
CA ALA A 228 -14.99 -2.56 -3.99
C ALA A 228 -14.12 -2.38 -5.24
N GLY A 229 -13.01 -3.08 -5.27
CA GLY A 229 -12.06 -2.90 -6.36
C GLY A 229 -10.95 -3.92 -6.39
N TYR A 230 -9.89 -3.59 -7.11
CA TYR A 230 -8.70 -4.40 -7.25
C TYR A 230 -7.45 -3.54 -7.17
N ARG A 231 -6.42 -4.02 -6.48
CA ARG A 231 -5.11 -3.38 -6.40
C ARG A 231 -4.04 -4.31 -6.95
N TYR A 232 -3.13 -3.72 -7.69
CA TYR A 232 -1.93 -4.36 -8.20
C TYR A 232 -0.72 -3.51 -7.83
N GLU A 233 0.24 -4.11 -7.16
CA GLU A 233 1.47 -3.48 -6.73
C GLU A 233 2.65 -4.32 -7.21
N ALA A 234 3.61 -3.69 -7.92
CA ALA A 234 4.78 -4.34 -8.51
C ALA A 234 6.05 -3.60 -8.12
N VAL A 235 7.04 -4.34 -7.63
CA VAL A 235 8.33 -3.81 -7.19
C VAL A 235 9.44 -4.58 -7.88
N ARG A 236 10.28 -3.86 -8.62
CA ARG A 236 11.53 -4.38 -9.18
C ARG A 236 12.69 -3.54 -8.67
N ILE A 237 13.63 -4.18 -7.99
CA ILE A 237 14.81 -3.53 -7.41
C ILE A 237 16.02 -4.44 -7.64
N ASP A 238 17.15 -3.82 -8.03
CA ASP A 238 18.46 -4.48 -8.11
C ASP A 238 19.52 -3.52 -7.57
N GLN A 239 19.47 -3.26 -6.26
CA GLN A 239 20.36 -2.29 -5.60
C GLN A 239 20.73 -2.74 -4.18
N SER A 240 21.92 -2.31 -3.74
CA SER A 240 22.37 -2.46 -2.35
C SER A 240 22.36 -3.91 -1.84
N GLY A 241 22.60 -4.87 -2.75
CA GLY A 241 22.56 -6.30 -2.44
C GLY A 241 21.16 -6.91 -2.38
N VAL A 242 20.12 -6.13 -2.55
CA VAL A 242 18.74 -6.63 -2.65
C VAL A 242 18.38 -6.73 -4.13
N LYS A 243 17.96 -7.91 -4.56
CA LYS A 243 17.34 -8.14 -5.86
C LYS A 243 15.93 -8.66 -5.64
N ALA A 244 14.95 -7.91 -6.12
CA ALA A 244 13.55 -8.25 -5.99
C ALA A 244 12.81 -8.01 -7.31
N ASP A 245 11.98 -8.95 -7.71
CA ASP A 245 10.97 -8.79 -8.76
C ASP A 245 9.69 -9.43 -8.22
N VAL A 246 8.91 -8.62 -7.50
CA VAL A 246 7.78 -9.10 -6.69
C VAL A 246 6.52 -8.34 -7.02
N ASN A 247 5.38 -9.03 -6.97
CA ASN A 247 4.07 -8.47 -7.18
C ASN A 247 3.12 -8.87 -6.06
N PHE A 248 2.23 -7.94 -5.71
CA PHE A 248 1.15 -8.16 -4.74
C PHE A 248 -0.14 -7.71 -5.41
N ASN A 249 -1.14 -8.58 -5.46
CA ASN A 249 -2.38 -8.23 -6.13
C ASN A 249 -3.59 -8.89 -5.47
N GLY A 250 -4.75 -8.29 -5.65
CA GLY A 250 -6.01 -8.87 -5.18
C GLY A 250 -7.13 -7.85 -5.00
N PRO A 251 -8.34 -8.35 -4.74
CA PRO A 251 -9.50 -7.54 -4.48
C PRO A 251 -9.35 -6.76 -3.17
N LEU A 252 -10.02 -5.62 -3.14
CA LEU A 252 -10.16 -4.78 -1.95
C LEU A 252 -11.63 -4.40 -1.74
N VAL A 253 -11.96 -4.15 -0.48
CA VAL A 253 -13.25 -3.59 -0.07
C VAL A 253 -13.00 -2.47 0.93
N GLU A 254 -13.85 -1.43 0.91
CA GLU A 254 -13.68 -0.25 1.75
C GLU A 254 -15.04 0.29 2.20
N LEU A 255 -15.07 0.81 3.40
CA LEU A 255 -16.14 1.65 3.94
C LEU A 255 -15.57 3.02 4.27
N GLY A 256 -16.35 4.07 4.08
CA GLY A 256 -15.86 5.41 4.39
C GLY A 256 -16.93 6.49 4.44
N LEU A 257 -16.44 7.71 4.61
CA LEU A 257 -17.24 8.94 4.63
C LEU A 257 -16.64 9.92 3.63
N SER A 258 -17.52 10.58 2.86
CA SER A 258 -17.15 11.62 1.88
C SER A 258 -18.02 12.85 2.12
N PHE A 259 -17.40 13.97 2.49
CA PHE A 259 -18.05 15.25 2.85
C PHE A 259 -17.81 16.32 1.79
#